data_19704538e358579b69ac0a1eef811949
#
_entry.id   19704538e358579b69ac0a1eef811949
#
_cell.length_a   1.000
_cell.length_b   1.000
_cell.length_c   1.000
_cell.angle_alpha   90.00
_cell.angle_beta   90.00
_cell.angle_gamma   90.00
#
_symmetry.space_group_name_H-M   'P 1'
#
loop_
_entity.id
_entity.type
_entity.pdbx_description
1 polymer ?
#
loop_
_entity_poly.entity_id
_entity_poly.type
_entity_poly.pdbx_seq_one_letter_code
_entity_poly.pdbx_strand_id
1 'polypeptide(L)'
;MTKNWHVRDFAAADLEAVVRLDGESSTTHEPPVFTLADVVSCLSSYPAVVAIAGGHVVGAAASRVDEDRAWVVRLLLAPSHRNIGIGSALLAELEHRLLASGVQRIGALLPDGETGSVAFGNSGFRSRAGLTYHEKTETVSPGSVKLLTSLGGSVPPAGMWDRIAGMTGEKTLIERRLVLPLSQPDLAAEHGVRPPSAVVLFGPPGTGQTTFARAVASRLAWPFVDLLPSRLASSDAGLAGGLNRVLAARARARWATVWQRSAA
;
A
#
# COMPACT_ATOMS: atom_id res chain seq x y z
N MET A 1 -28.87 20.50 -24.57
CA MET A 1 -27.59 20.83 -23.94
C MET A 1 -26.57 19.82 -24.44
N THR A 2 -25.62 20.24 -25.25
CA THR A 2 -24.54 19.38 -25.76
C THR A 2 -23.65 19.00 -24.59
N LYS A 3 -23.52 17.68 -24.33
CA LYS A 3 -22.57 17.18 -23.32
C LYS A 3 -21.16 17.60 -23.74
N ASN A 4 -20.50 18.45 -22.95
CA ASN A 4 -19.15 18.94 -23.21
C ASN A 4 -18.08 17.97 -22.62
N TRP A 5 -18.43 16.68 -22.49
CA TRP A 5 -17.57 15.63 -21.99
C TRP A 5 -17.90 14.28 -22.65
N HIS A 6 -16.92 13.37 -22.67
CA HIS A 6 -17.08 12.00 -23.17
C HIS A 6 -16.29 11.01 -22.30
N VAL A 7 -16.66 9.74 -22.37
CA VAL A 7 -15.96 8.66 -21.66
C VAL A 7 -15.20 7.82 -22.69
N ARG A 8 -14.01 7.40 -22.33
CA ARG A 8 -13.18 6.48 -23.11
C ARG A 8 -12.39 5.54 -22.20
N ASP A 9 -11.73 4.55 -22.79
CA ASP A 9 -10.81 3.69 -22.07
C ASP A 9 -9.67 4.47 -21.44
N PHE A 10 -9.25 4.00 -20.27
CA PHE A 10 -8.04 4.49 -19.61
C PHE A 10 -6.81 4.19 -20.47
N ALA A 11 -5.91 5.14 -20.57
CA ALA A 11 -4.59 4.97 -21.17
C ALA A 11 -3.50 5.27 -20.13
N ALA A 12 -2.32 4.69 -20.30
CA ALA A 12 -1.21 4.90 -19.36
C ALA A 12 -0.84 6.39 -19.16
N ALA A 13 -1.06 7.23 -20.16
CA ALA A 13 -0.87 8.67 -20.07
C ALA A 13 -1.84 9.38 -19.11
N ASP A 14 -2.95 8.75 -18.75
CA ASP A 14 -3.94 9.31 -17.83
C ASP A 14 -3.59 9.10 -16.35
N LEU A 15 -2.58 8.25 -16.07
CA LEU A 15 -2.27 7.81 -14.72
C LEU A 15 -2.02 8.98 -13.75
N GLU A 16 -1.23 9.96 -14.16
CA GLU A 16 -0.92 11.13 -13.34
C GLU A 16 -2.20 11.92 -12.99
N ALA A 17 -3.09 12.11 -13.96
CA ALA A 17 -4.36 12.81 -13.75
C ALA A 17 -5.30 12.02 -12.82
N VAL A 18 -5.35 10.69 -12.94
CA VAL A 18 -6.16 9.83 -12.07
C VAL A 18 -5.63 9.85 -10.63
N VAL A 19 -4.31 9.78 -10.42
CA VAL A 19 -3.70 9.88 -9.09
C VAL A 19 -3.98 11.23 -8.43
N ARG A 20 -3.90 12.31 -9.19
CA ARG A 20 -4.26 13.65 -8.69
C ARG A 20 -5.74 13.72 -8.30
N LEU A 21 -6.65 13.20 -9.14
CA LEU A 21 -8.08 13.15 -8.85
C LEU A 21 -8.41 12.35 -7.60
N ASP A 22 -7.67 11.29 -7.30
CA ASP A 22 -7.85 10.50 -6.07
C ASP A 22 -7.63 11.37 -4.83
N GLY A 23 -6.57 12.18 -4.82
CA GLY A 23 -6.32 13.13 -3.72
C GLY A 23 -7.35 14.25 -3.58
N GLU A 24 -8.00 14.66 -4.68
CA GLU A 24 -8.98 15.75 -4.70
C GLU A 24 -10.43 15.29 -4.46
N SER A 25 -10.71 14.00 -4.68
CA SER A 25 -12.08 13.46 -4.70
C SER A 25 -12.56 12.93 -3.37
N SER A 26 -11.69 12.66 -2.41
CA SER A 26 -12.05 12.13 -1.09
C SER A 26 -12.98 13.10 -0.35
N THR A 27 -14.18 12.62 0.00
CA THR A 27 -15.22 13.41 0.68
C THR A 27 -15.51 12.91 2.10
N THR A 28 -15.00 11.75 2.45
CA THR A 28 -15.21 11.14 3.78
C THR A 28 -13.89 11.08 4.56
N HIS A 29 -14.00 11.09 5.89
CA HIS A 29 -12.86 10.89 6.79
C HIS A 29 -12.41 9.42 6.85
N GLU A 30 -13.25 8.49 6.37
CA GLU A 30 -12.90 7.08 6.35
C GLU A 30 -12.06 6.75 5.11
N PRO A 31 -10.93 6.04 5.29
CA PRO A 31 -10.12 5.62 4.17
C PRO A 31 -10.89 4.61 3.30
N PRO A 32 -10.75 4.69 1.98
CA PRO A 32 -11.40 3.73 1.09
C PRO A 32 -10.80 2.33 1.29
N VAL A 33 -11.63 1.30 1.11
CA VAL A 33 -11.24 -0.12 1.26
C VAL A 33 -10.06 -0.51 0.36
N PHE A 34 -10.05 -0.03 -0.88
CA PHE A 34 -8.93 -0.26 -1.80
C PHE A 34 -7.94 0.90 -1.74
N THR A 35 -6.68 0.60 -1.50
CA THR A 35 -5.63 1.63 -1.46
C THR A 35 -5.34 2.23 -2.83
N LEU A 36 -4.69 3.39 -2.89
CA LEU A 36 -4.26 3.98 -4.17
C LEU A 36 -3.33 3.02 -4.96
N ALA A 37 -2.49 2.24 -4.26
CA ALA A 37 -1.63 1.24 -4.90
C ALA A 37 -2.45 0.13 -5.57
N ASP A 38 -3.54 -0.33 -4.94
CA ASP A 38 -4.47 -1.29 -5.53
C ASP A 38 -5.12 -0.71 -6.79
N VAL A 39 -5.59 0.55 -6.72
CA VAL A 39 -6.20 1.24 -7.86
C VAL A 39 -5.23 1.35 -9.04
N VAL A 40 -4.00 1.80 -8.80
CA VAL A 40 -2.95 1.90 -9.85
C VAL A 40 -2.66 0.54 -10.48
N SER A 41 -2.58 -0.52 -9.68
CA SER A 41 -2.42 -1.89 -10.18
C SER A 41 -3.60 -2.32 -11.05
N CYS A 42 -4.82 -2.00 -10.63
CA CYS A 42 -6.04 -2.34 -11.36
C CYS A 42 -6.16 -1.59 -12.69
N LEU A 43 -5.80 -0.30 -12.74
CA LEU A 43 -5.83 0.52 -13.95
C LEU A 43 -5.02 -0.07 -15.11
N SER A 44 -3.92 -0.77 -14.78
CA SER A 44 -3.04 -1.38 -15.79
C SER A 44 -3.43 -2.80 -16.18
N SER A 45 -4.27 -3.47 -15.37
CA SER A 45 -4.51 -4.92 -15.49
C SER A 45 -5.95 -5.27 -15.85
N TYR A 46 -6.92 -4.40 -15.59
CA TYR A 46 -8.35 -4.65 -15.74
C TYR A 46 -9.05 -3.51 -16.46
N PRO A 47 -10.30 -3.70 -16.93
CA PRO A 47 -11.09 -2.63 -17.53
C PRO A 47 -11.16 -1.40 -16.65
N ALA A 48 -10.82 -0.25 -17.22
CA ALA A 48 -10.88 1.05 -16.56
C ALA A 48 -11.24 2.11 -17.60
N VAL A 49 -11.96 3.13 -17.17
CA VAL A 49 -12.47 4.21 -18.05
C VAL A 49 -12.21 5.58 -17.43
N VAL A 50 -12.06 6.58 -18.27
CA VAL A 50 -11.89 7.99 -17.89
C VAL A 50 -12.91 8.87 -18.58
N ALA A 51 -13.35 9.91 -17.88
CA ALA A 51 -14.16 10.99 -18.44
C ALA A 51 -13.28 12.18 -18.78
N ILE A 52 -13.43 12.70 -20.00
CA ILE A 52 -12.66 13.83 -20.51
C ILE A 52 -13.61 15.00 -20.71
N ALA A 53 -13.25 16.18 -20.18
CA ALA A 53 -13.90 17.45 -20.44
C ALA A 53 -12.84 18.52 -20.69
N GLY A 54 -13.01 19.32 -21.76
CA GLY A 54 -12.04 20.36 -22.13
C GLY A 54 -10.60 19.83 -22.34
N GLY A 55 -10.46 18.57 -22.76
CA GLY A 55 -9.13 17.93 -22.93
C GLY A 55 -8.48 17.40 -21.67
N HIS A 56 -9.13 17.52 -20.50
CA HIS A 56 -8.60 17.07 -19.22
C HIS A 56 -9.40 15.89 -18.66
N VAL A 57 -8.73 15.01 -17.91
CA VAL A 57 -9.40 13.93 -17.16
C VAL A 57 -10.13 14.55 -15.97
N VAL A 58 -11.46 14.42 -15.95
CA VAL A 58 -12.34 14.97 -14.90
C VAL A 58 -13.05 13.88 -14.09
N GLY A 59 -12.85 12.62 -14.45
CA GLY A 59 -13.35 11.49 -13.72
C GLY A 59 -12.70 10.19 -14.17
N ALA A 60 -12.74 9.17 -13.34
CA ALA A 60 -12.24 7.83 -13.65
C ALA A 60 -13.05 6.77 -12.91
N ALA A 61 -13.17 5.59 -13.50
CA ALA A 61 -13.66 4.39 -12.83
C ALA A 61 -12.70 3.23 -13.11
N ALA A 62 -12.29 2.54 -12.06
CA ALA A 62 -11.39 1.41 -12.12
C ALA A 62 -12.08 0.15 -11.58
N SER A 63 -11.79 -1.00 -12.17
CA SER A 63 -12.30 -2.29 -11.74
C SER A 63 -11.20 -3.29 -11.43
N ARG A 64 -11.56 -4.31 -10.66
CA ARG A 64 -10.81 -5.54 -10.48
C ARG A 64 -11.71 -6.71 -10.87
N VAL A 65 -11.23 -7.57 -11.73
CA VAL A 65 -11.99 -8.76 -12.20
C VAL A 65 -11.44 -10.01 -11.53
N ASP A 66 -12.34 -10.86 -11.04
CA ASP A 66 -12.04 -12.12 -10.42
C ASP A 66 -13.06 -13.14 -10.97
N GLU A 67 -12.66 -13.90 -11.99
CA GLU A 67 -13.48 -14.83 -12.77
C GLU A 67 -14.76 -14.16 -13.34
N ASP A 68 -15.93 -14.56 -12.86
CA ASP A 68 -17.24 -14.04 -13.28
C ASP A 68 -17.71 -12.79 -12.50
N ARG A 69 -16.89 -12.33 -11.55
CA ARG A 69 -17.19 -11.20 -10.67
C ARG A 69 -16.20 -10.06 -10.89
N ALA A 70 -16.71 -8.84 -10.83
CA ALA A 70 -15.88 -7.65 -10.77
C ALA A 70 -16.22 -6.78 -9.56
N TRP A 71 -15.24 -6.04 -9.10
CA TRP A 71 -15.37 -4.99 -8.12
C TRP A 71 -15.04 -3.65 -8.76
N VAL A 72 -15.91 -2.66 -8.62
CA VAL A 72 -15.53 -1.27 -8.88
C VAL A 72 -14.69 -0.85 -7.68
N VAL A 73 -13.37 -0.74 -7.89
CA VAL A 73 -12.40 -0.43 -6.82
C VAL A 73 -12.30 1.07 -6.56
N ARG A 74 -12.66 1.88 -7.56
CA ARG A 74 -12.67 3.34 -7.41
C ARG A 74 -13.59 3.99 -8.43
N LEU A 75 -14.32 5.02 -7.98
CA LEU A 75 -15.03 5.97 -8.84
C LEU A 75 -14.61 7.38 -8.41
N LEU A 76 -13.95 8.10 -9.30
CA LEU A 76 -13.37 9.42 -9.06
C LEU A 76 -14.07 10.47 -9.90
N LEU A 77 -14.34 11.63 -9.31
CA LEU A 77 -14.90 12.78 -9.99
C LEU A 77 -14.29 14.07 -9.46
N ALA A 78 -13.80 14.91 -10.36
CA ALA A 78 -13.40 16.26 -10.00
C ALA A 78 -14.56 16.99 -9.31
N PRO A 79 -14.32 17.72 -8.20
CA PRO A 79 -15.40 18.39 -7.46
C PRO A 79 -16.29 19.28 -8.33
N SER A 80 -15.71 19.99 -9.30
CA SER A 80 -16.41 20.87 -10.24
C SER A 80 -17.28 20.13 -11.27
N HIS A 81 -17.16 18.81 -11.39
CA HIS A 81 -17.86 17.98 -12.38
C HIS A 81 -18.79 16.94 -11.74
N ARG A 82 -19.13 17.15 -10.47
CA ARG A 82 -20.11 16.31 -9.76
C ARG A 82 -21.54 16.70 -10.13
N ASN A 83 -22.47 15.78 -9.95
CA ASN A 83 -23.93 15.96 -10.14
C ASN A 83 -24.38 16.32 -11.57
N ILE A 84 -23.53 16.11 -12.60
CA ILE A 84 -23.86 16.35 -14.01
C ILE A 84 -23.92 15.06 -14.84
N GLY A 85 -24.00 13.90 -14.17
CA GLY A 85 -24.20 12.59 -14.80
C GLY A 85 -22.92 11.87 -15.23
N ILE A 86 -21.73 12.43 -15.00
CA ILE A 86 -20.45 11.81 -15.39
C ILE A 86 -20.23 10.49 -14.63
N GLY A 87 -20.53 10.44 -13.33
CA GLY A 87 -20.34 9.23 -12.53
C GLY A 87 -21.14 8.04 -13.05
N SER A 88 -22.42 8.25 -13.34
CA SER A 88 -23.27 7.20 -13.93
C SER A 88 -22.82 6.80 -15.33
N ALA A 89 -22.32 7.74 -16.14
CA ALA A 89 -21.79 7.42 -17.46
C ALA A 89 -20.49 6.60 -17.38
N LEU A 90 -19.60 6.92 -16.44
CA LEU A 90 -18.40 6.11 -16.17
C LEU A 90 -18.76 4.68 -15.74
N LEU A 91 -19.75 4.53 -14.84
CA LEU A 91 -20.21 3.22 -14.40
C LEU A 91 -20.85 2.44 -15.54
N ALA A 92 -21.71 3.05 -16.35
CA ALA A 92 -22.34 2.39 -17.49
C ALA A 92 -21.32 1.92 -18.54
N GLU A 93 -20.31 2.75 -18.81
CA GLU A 93 -19.26 2.40 -19.77
C GLU A 93 -18.33 1.32 -19.23
N LEU A 94 -17.98 1.36 -17.92
CA LEU A 94 -17.23 0.32 -17.27
C LEU A 94 -18.00 -1.00 -17.26
N GLU A 95 -19.30 -0.97 -16.92
CA GLU A 95 -20.19 -2.14 -16.95
C GLU A 95 -20.22 -2.78 -18.33
N HIS A 96 -20.36 -1.98 -19.39
CA HIS A 96 -20.35 -2.49 -20.77
C HIS A 96 -19.07 -3.29 -21.06
N ARG A 97 -17.90 -2.82 -20.64
CA ARG A 97 -16.64 -3.52 -20.83
C ARG A 97 -16.53 -4.79 -19.99
N LEU A 98 -17.00 -4.74 -18.75
CA LEU A 98 -17.00 -5.88 -17.85
C LEU A 98 -17.92 -7.00 -18.36
N LEU A 99 -19.12 -6.66 -18.82
CA LEU A 99 -20.05 -7.62 -19.41
C LEU A 99 -19.47 -8.25 -20.69
N ALA A 100 -18.81 -7.46 -21.53
CA ALA A 100 -18.15 -7.96 -22.74
C ALA A 100 -16.98 -8.91 -22.41
N SER A 101 -16.38 -8.83 -21.23
CA SER A 101 -15.34 -9.75 -20.76
C SER A 101 -15.88 -10.99 -20.01
N GLY A 102 -17.23 -11.17 -19.95
CA GLY A 102 -17.86 -12.33 -19.33
C GLY A 102 -18.20 -12.17 -17.84
N VAL A 103 -18.01 -10.99 -17.27
CA VAL A 103 -18.40 -10.70 -15.88
C VAL A 103 -19.94 -10.75 -15.76
N GLN A 104 -20.44 -11.44 -14.74
CA GLN A 104 -21.87 -11.56 -14.45
C GLN A 104 -22.31 -10.80 -13.21
N ARG A 105 -21.38 -10.46 -12.33
CA ARG A 105 -21.64 -9.77 -11.06
C ARG A 105 -20.69 -8.60 -10.87
N ILE A 106 -21.24 -7.42 -10.68
CA ILE A 106 -20.45 -6.22 -10.39
C ILE A 106 -20.83 -5.72 -9.01
N GLY A 107 -19.85 -5.51 -8.15
CA GLY A 107 -20.01 -4.98 -6.79
C GLY A 107 -19.13 -3.76 -6.56
N ALA A 108 -19.44 -3.02 -5.50
CA ALA A 108 -18.60 -1.95 -4.98
C ALA A 108 -18.65 -1.93 -3.46
N LEU A 109 -17.58 -1.46 -2.83
CA LEU A 109 -17.52 -1.18 -1.40
C LEU A 109 -17.25 0.32 -1.24
N LEU A 110 -18.19 1.01 -0.62
CA LEU A 110 -18.15 2.45 -0.43
C LEU A 110 -18.33 2.76 1.06
N PRO A 111 -17.56 3.71 1.60
CA PRO A 111 -17.85 4.27 2.92
C PRO A 111 -19.27 4.86 2.98
N ASP A 112 -19.88 4.83 4.15
CA ASP A 112 -21.16 5.47 4.33
C ASP A 112 -21.05 6.99 4.12
N GLY A 113 -22.01 7.56 3.38
CA GLY A 113 -22.01 9.00 3.04
C GLY A 113 -21.11 9.40 1.89
N GLU A 114 -20.46 8.47 1.19
CA GLU A 114 -19.68 8.76 -0.01
C GLU A 114 -20.59 9.34 -1.11
N THR A 115 -20.19 10.49 -1.68
CA THR A 115 -20.97 11.17 -2.74
C THR A 115 -21.13 10.32 -4.01
N GLY A 116 -20.22 9.37 -4.23
CA GLY A 116 -20.30 8.40 -5.33
C GLY A 116 -21.51 7.46 -5.23
N SER A 117 -22.09 7.25 -4.04
CA SER A 117 -23.23 6.34 -3.81
C SER A 117 -24.44 6.64 -4.69
N VAL A 118 -24.70 7.92 -4.97
CA VAL A 118 -25.80 8.35 -5.85
C VAL A 118 -25.60 7.84 -7.29
N ALA A 119 -24.37 7.88 -7.80
CA ALA A 119 -24.07 7.38 -9.13
C ALA A 119 -24.31 5.87 -9.25
N PHE A 120 -23.95 5.09 -8.22
CA PHE A 120 -24.23 3.65 -8.15
C PHE A 120 -25.74 3.38 -8.13
N GLY A 121 -26.50 4.09 -7.29
CA GLY A 121 -27.96 3.96 -7.26
C GLY A 121 -28.61 4.24 -8.61
N ASN A 122 -28.19 5.31 -9.30
CA ASN A 122 -28.68 5.69 -10.63
C ASN A 122 -28.27 4.68 -11.72
N SER A 123 -27.19 3.89 -11.49
CA SER A 123 -26.72 2.84 -12.39
C SER A 123 -27.29 1.45 -12.05
N GLY A 124 -28.32 1.38 -11.18
CA GLY A 124 -29.03 0.14 -10.87
C GLY A 124 -28.37 -0.73 -9.79
N PHE A 125 -27.30 -0.27 -9.14
CA PHE A 125 -26.73 -0.98 -8.00
C PHE A 125 -27.68 -0.92 -6.80
N ARG A 126 -27.83 -2.05 -6.10
CA ARG A 126 -28.65 -2.16 -4.89
C ARG A 126 -27.77 -2.17 -3.66
N SER A 127 -27.96 -1.21 -2.76
CA SER A 127 -27.30 -1.21 -1.47
C SER A 127 -27.79 -2.37 -0.60
N ARG A 128 -26.88 -3.01 0.14
CA ARG A 128 -27.15 -4.08 1.11
C ARG A 128 -26.79 -3.57 2.51
N ALA A 129 -27.78 -3.26 3.30
CA ALA A 129 -27.57 -2.92 4.70
C ALA A 129 -27.21 -4.17 5.55
N GLY A 130 -26.58 -3.95 6.70
CA GLY A 130 -26.21 -5.01 7.64
C GLY A 130 -24.97 -5.82 7.27
N LEU A 131 -24.15 -5.33 6.34
CA LEU A 131 -22.82 -5.86 6.06
C LEU A 131 -21.78 -5.07 6.84
N THR A 132 -20.86 -5.78 7.49
CA THR A 132 -19.70 -5.18 8.14
C THR A 132 -18.46 -5.64 7.40
N TYR A 133 -17.62 -4.68 7.04
CA TYR A 133 -16.31 -4.99 6.45
C TYR A 133 -15.30 -5.21 7.58
N HIS A 134 -14.61 -6.34 7.55
CA HIS A 134 -13.51 -6.65 8.47
C HIS A 134 -12.22 -6.77 7.68
N GLU A 135 -11.23 -6.00 8.07
CA GLU A 135 -9.90 -6.04 7.48
C GLU A 135 -8.85 -6.42 8.52
N LYS A 136 -7.92 -7.25 8.11
CA LYS A 136 -6.69 -7.51 8.86
C LYS A 136 -5.52 -7.26 7.95
N THR A 137 -4.76 -6.21 8.24
CA THR A 137 -3.55 -5.90 7.48
C THR A 137 -2.39 -6.74 8.00
N GLU A 138 -1.90 -7.65 7.18
CA GLU A 138 -0.65 -8.35 7.45
C GLU A 138 0.52 -7.45 7.07
N THR A 139 1.49 -7.32 7.97
CA THR A 139 2.68 -6.46 7.77
C THR A 139 3.63 -6.98 6.69
N VAL A 140 3.39 -8.18 6.17
CA VAL A 140 4.25 -8.83 5.18
C VAL A 140 3.43 -9.35 4.02
N SER A 141 3.59 -8.77 2.83
CA SER A 141 2.94 -9.26 1.61
C SER A 141 3.55 -10.59 1.13
N PRO A 142 2.79 -11.46 0.42
CA PRO A 142 3.30 -12.73 -0.11
C PRO A 142 4.54 -12.60 -1.00
N GLY A 143 4.64 -11.53 -1.78
CA GLY A 143 5.83 -11.22 -2.57
C GLY A 143 7.04 -10.85 -1.70
N SER A 144 6.80 -10.14 -0.61
CA SER A 144 7.81 -9.81 0.39
C SER A 144 8.29 -11.04 1.16
N VAL A 145 7.43 -12.02 1.42
CA VAL A 145 7.80 -13.29 2.07
C VAL A 145 8.78 -14.08 1.19
N LYS A 146 8.49 -14.23 -0.11
CA LYS A 146 9.40 -14.94 -1.03
C LYS A 146 10.76 -14.27 -1.11
N LEU A 147 10.79 -12.94 -1.23
CA LEU A 147 12.03 -12.18 -1.26
C LEU A 147 12.75 -12.23 0.09
N LEU A 148 12.01 -12.12 1.20
CA LEU A 148 12.55 -12.28 2.55
C LEU A 148 13.25 -13.61 2.71
N THR A 149 12.59 -14.71 2.32
CA THR A 149 13.14 -16.07 2.38
C THR A 149 14.37 -16.21 1.48
N SER A 150 14.35 -15.64 0.27
CA SER A 150 15.52 -15.67 -0.63
C SER A 150 16.73 -14.92 -0.09
N LEU A 151 16.51 -13.92 0.75
CA LEU A 151 17.54 -13.14 1.45
C LEU A 151 17.95 -13.76 2.80
N GLY A 152 17.40 -14.93 3.17
CA GLY A 152 17.62 -15.54 4.47
C GLY A 152 16.95 -14.78 5.62
N GLY A 153 15.94 -13.99 5.32
CA GLY A 153 15.16 -13.26 6.31
C GLY A 153 14.17 -14.15 7.04
N SER A 154 13.79 -13.73 8.24
CA SER A 154 12.80 -14.39 9.08
C SER A 154 12.01 -13.39 9.90
N VAL A 155 10.84 -13.80 10.38
CA VAL A 155 10.10 -13.02 11.38
C VAL A 155 10.59 -13.45 12.75
N PRO A 156 11.20 -12.55 13.55
CA PRO A 156 11.68 -12.91 14.87
C PRO A 156 10.53 -13.32 15.80
N PRO A 157 10.74 -14.31 16.69
CA PRO A 157 9.72 -14.72 17.65
C PRO A 157 9.24 -13.56 18.52
N ALA A 158 7.94 -13.52 18.82
CA ALA A 158 7.38 -12.53 19.75
C ALA A 158 8.04 -12.63 21.14
N GLY A 159 8.14 -11.48 21.82
CA GLY A 159 8.71 -11.41 23.17
C GLY A 159 10.23 -11.51 23.25
N MET A 160 10.96 -11.48 22.12
CA MET A 160 12.43 -11.44 22.14
C MET A 160 12.98 -10.20 22.88
N TRP A 161 12.29 -9.07 22.76
CA TRP A 161 12.66 -7.83 23.44
C TRP A 161 12.71 -7.97 24.96
N ASP A 162 11.75 -8.67 25.52
CA ASP A 162 11.63 -8.83 26.98
C ASP A 162 12.65 -9.83 27.55
N ARG A 163 13.12 -10.76 26.70
CA ARG A 163 14.13 -11.77 27.07
C ARG A 163 15.55 -11.24 27.11
N ILE A 164 15.82 -10.06 26.53
CA ILE A 164 17.14 -9.45 26.64
C ILE A 164 17.33 -8.96 28.06
N ALA A 165 18.25 -9.57 28.79
CA ALA A 165 18.66 -9.12 30.12
C ALA A 165 19.63 -7.94 30.03
N GLY A 166 19.57 -7.04 30.99
CA GLY A 166 20.42 -5.86 31.02
C GLY A 166 20.07 -4.83 29.95
N MET A 167 21.04 -4.02 29.55
CA MET A 167 20.92 -2.97 28.50
C MET A 167 19.74 -2.02 28.73
N THR A 168 19.45 -1.69 29.99
CA THR A 168 18.27 -0.87 30.34
C THR A 168 18.32 0.53 29.73
N GLY A 169 19.51 1.14 29.70
CA GLY A 169 19.72 2.45 29.08
C GLY A 169 19.51 2.42 27.57
N GLU A 170 20.11 1.44 26.90
CA GLU A 170 19.99 1.21 25.46
C GLU A 170 18.56 0.86 25.07
N LYS A 171 17.89 0.02 25.83
CA LYS A 171 16.47 -0.30 25.64
C LYS A 171 15.58 0.95 25.73
N THR A 172 15.78 1.76 26.75
CA THR A 172 15.03 3.01 26.94
C THR A 172 15.29 3.99 25.80
N LEU A 173 16.52 4.10 25.34
CA LEU A 173 16.89 4.98 24.23
C LEU A 173 16.22 4.51 22.93
N ILE A 174 16.31 3.23 22.60
CA ILE A 174 15.72 2.63 21.40
C ILE A 174 14.19 2.69 21.46
N GLU A 175 13.58 2.41 22.60
CA GLU A 175 12.13 2.52 22.76
C GLU A 175 11.63 3.93 22.43
N ARG A 176 12.28 4.97 22.96
CA ARG A 176 11.89 6.35 22.74
C ARG A 176 12.21 6.90 21.34
N ARG A 177 13.39 6.55 20.81
CA ARG A 177 13.90 7.16 19.57
C ARG A 177 13.55 6.38 18.32
N LEU A 178 13.25 5.10 18.43
CA LEU A 178 13.02 4.22 17.29
C LEU A 178 11.66 3.52 17.37
N VAL A 179 11.42 2.74 18.43
CA VAL A 179 10.23 1.88 18.51
C VAL A 179 8.96 2.71 18.56
N LEU A 180 8.87 3.67 19.47
CA LEU A 180 7.68 4.51 19.64
C LEU A 180 7.34 5.31 18.37
N PRO A 181 8.26 6.06 17.74
CA PRO A 181 7.95 6.79 16.51
C PRO A 181 7.61 5.90 15.32
N LEU A 182 8.14 4.66 15.26
CA LEU A 182 7.83 3.72 14.18
C LEU A 182 6.53 2.96 14.40
N SER A 183 6.13 2.72 15.65
CA SER A 183 4.87 2.07 16.00
C SER A 183 3.68 3.04 15.93
N GLN A 184 3.90 4.34 16.14
CA GLN A 184 2.89 5.39 16.12
C GLN A 184 3.32 6.55 15.21
N PRO A 185 3.37 6.35 13.89
CA PRO A 185 3.91 7.31 12.95
C PRO A 185 3.11 8.62 12.91
N ASP A 186 1.80 8.56 13.07
CA ASP A 186 0.92 9.74 13.03
C ASP A 186 1.19 10.64 14.24
N LEU A 187 1.24 10.06 15.44
CA LEU A 187 1.57 10.78 16.67
C LEU A 187 2.99 11.37 16.61
N ALA A 188 3.93 10.63 16.05
CA ALA A 188 5.30 11.13 15.87
C ALA A 188 5.35 12.32 14.91
N ALA A 189 4.58 12.28 13.82
CA ALA A 189 4.49 13.37 12.86
C ALA A 189 3.84 14.62 13.45
N GLU A 190 2.76 14.48 14.21
CA GLU A 190 2.10 15.58 14.93
C GLU A 190 3.06 16.33 15.89
N HIS A 191 3.99 15.59 16.50
CA HIS A 191 4.97 16.13 17.43
C HIS A 191 6.32 16.48 16.77
N GLY A 192 6.39 16.44 15.42
CA GLY A 192 7.61 16.75 14.65
C GLY A 192 8.76 15.75 14.86
N VAL A 193 8.47 14.56 15.39
CA VAL A 193 9.47 13.53 15.64
C VAL A 193 9.65 12.66 14.40
N ARG A 194 10.87 12.64 13.86
CA ARG A 194 11.25 11.76 12.74
C ARG A 194 12.10 10.60 13.26
N PRO A 195 11.67 9.35 13.04
CA PRO A 195 12.49 8.21 13.40
C PRO A 195 13.78 8.19 12.55
N PRO A 196 14.90 7.73 13.10
CA PRO A 196 16.14 7.63 12.34
C PRO A 196 16.00 6.59 11.21
N SER A 197 16.54 6.91 10.04
CA SER A 197 16.55 5.99 8.88
C SER A 197 17.54 4.84 9.05
N ALA A 198 18.55 5.02 9.91
CA ALA A 198 19.57 4.03 10.21
C ALA A 198 20.03 4.14 11.68
N VAL A 199 20.36 3.00 12.26
CA VAL A 199 20.92 2.90 13.60
C VAL A 199 22.20 2.06 13.53
N VAL A 200 23.27 2.53 14.15
CA VAL A 200 24.53 1.81 14.26
C VAL A 200 24.65 1.26 15.67
N LEU A 201 24.80 -0.05 15.78
CA LEU A 201 25.12 -0.74 17.02
C LEU A 201 26.61 -1.11 17.00
N PHE A 202 27.35 -0.64 17.95
CA PHE A 202 28.78 -0.94 18.07
C PHE A 202 29.12 -1.45 19.47
N GLY A 203 30.16 -2.27 19.56
CA GLY A 203 30.62 -2.89 20.79
C GLY A 203 31.59 -4.04 20.47
N PRO A 204 32.20 -4.64 21.49
CA PRO A 204 33.05 -5.78 21.29
C PRO A 204 32.32 -6.97 20.63
N PRO A 205 33.02 -7.82 19.86
CA PRO A 205 32.43 -9.03 19.30
C PRO A 205 31.78 -9.89 20.39
N GLY A 206 30.64 -10.48 20.11
CA GLY A 206 29.92 -11.35 21.06
C GLY A 206 29.02 -10.63 22.07
N THR A 207 28.97 -9.29 22.09
CA THR A 207 28.11 -8.54 23.04
C THR A 207 26.64 -8.50 22.65
N GLY A 208 26.22 -9.21 21.61
CA GLY A 208 24.81 -9.41 21.30
C GLY A 208 24.18 -8.36 20.38
N GLN A 209 24.94 -7.58 19.60
CA GLN A 209 24.41 -6.54 18.70
C GLN A 209 23.34 -7.11 17.74
N THR A 210 23.58 -8.26 17.11
CA THR A 210 22.62 -8.91 16.20
C THR A 210 21.38 -9.39 16.95
N THR A 211 21.55 -9.96 18.15
CA THR A 211 20.44 -10.39 19.00
C THR A 211 19.59 -9.20 19.40
N PHE A 212 20.21 -8.08 19.76
CA PHE A 212 19.52 -6.84 20.07
C PHE A 212 18.74 -6.28 18.88
N ALA A 213 19.35 -6.25 17.70
CA ALA A 213 18.68 -5.80 16.48
C ALA A 213 17.48 -6.69 16.11
N ARG A 214 17.59 -8.01 16.26
CA ARG A 214 16.46 -8.95 16.10
C ARG A 214 15.37 -8.71 17.13
N ALA A 215 15.72 -8.38 18.36
CA ALA A 215 14.74 -8.07 19.39
C ALA A 215 14.01 -6.74 19.12
N VAL A 216 14.67 -5.73 18.57
CA VAL A 216 14.00 -4.52 18.07
C VAL A 216 13.00 -4.85 16.97
N ALA A 217 13.40 -5.70 16.01
CA ALA A 217 12.48 -6.17 14.96
C ALA A 217 11.30 -6.97 15.54
N SER A 218 11.53 -7.84 16.51
CA SER A 218 10.47 -8.54 17.26
C SER A 218 9.50 -7.56 17.95
N ARG A 219 10.02 -6.52 18.57
CA ARG A 219 9.22 -5.50 19.28
C ARG A 219 8.34 -4.68 18.32
N LEU A 220 8.80 -4.47 17.09
CA LEU A 220 8.07 -3.78 16.01
C LEU A 220 7.17 -4.73 15.21
N ALA A 221 7.19 -6.03 15.47
CA ALA A 221 6.58 -7.08 14.65
C ALA A 221 7.04 -7.00 13.17
N TRP A 222 8.30 -6.64 12.94
CA TRP A 222 8.88 -6.50 11.61
C TRP A 222 9.72 -7.72 11.23
N PRO A 223 9.70 -8.12 9.94
CA PRO A 223 10.66 -9.06 9.41
C PRO A 223 12.09 -8.54 9.56
N PHE A 224 13.01 -9.46 9.76
CA PHE A 224 14.43 -9.20 9.97
C PHE A 224 15.26 -9.90 8.90
N VAL A 225 16.18 -9.17 8.28
CA VAL A 225 17.13 -9.72 7.31
C VAL A 225 18.54 -9.45 7.78
N ASP A 226 19.32 -10.50 7.90
CA ASP A 226 20.74 -10.44 8.19
C ASP A 226 21.53 -10.38 6.88
N LEU A 227 22.07 -9.22 6.57
CA LEU A 227 22.79 -8.99 5.32
C LEU A 227 24.26 -9.39 5.47
N LEU A 228 24.58 -10.58 5.02
CA LEU A 228 25.95 -11.05 4.90
C LEU A 228 26.52 -10.65 3.53
N PRO A 229 27.62 -9.86 3.48
CA PRO A 229 28.26 -9.48 2.23
C PRO A 229 28.57 -10.65 1.29
N SER A 230 28.99 -11.79 1.85
CA SER A 230 29.27 -13.02 1.10
C SER A 230 28.04 -13.54 0.34
N ARG A 231 26.85 -13.51 0.96
CA ARG A 231 25.61 -13.94 0.29
C ARG A 231 25.17 -12.99 -0.82
N LEU A 232 25.38 -11.69 -0.65
CA LEU A 232 25.06 -10.70 -1.66
C LEU A 232 26.02 -10.77 -2.86
N ALA A 233 27.30 -11.01 -2.60
CA ALA A 233 28.32 -11.12 -3.63
C ALA A 233 28.16 -12.37 -4.50
N SER A 234 27.60 -13.46 -3.97
CA SER A 234 27.34 -14.70 -4.72
C SER A 234 26.08 -14.65 -5.60
N SER A 235 25.33 -13.55 -5.59
CA SER A 235 24.19 -13.38 -6.50
C SER A 235 24.66 -12.94 -7.91
N ASP A 236 23.95 -13.36 -8.96
CA ASP A 236 24.25 -13.00 -10.37
C ASP A 236 24.40 -11.49 -10.63
N ALA A 237 23.76 -10.67 -9.78
CA ALA A 237 23.81 -9.21 -9.85
C ALA A 237 24.97 -8.59 -9.03
N GLY A 238 25.80 -9.39 -8.42
CA GLY A 238 26.91 -8.96 -7.53
C GLY A 238 26.42 -8.25 -6.27
N LEU A 239 27.38 -7.75 -5.46
CA LEU A 239 27.09 -7.09 -4.19
C LEU A 239 26.20 -5.86 -4.33
N ALA A 240 26.46 -5.00 -5.31
CA ALA A 240 25.69 -3.76 -5.55
C ALA A 240 24.25 -4.07 -5.99
N GLY A 241 24.06 -5.02 -6.90
CA GLY A 241 22.73 -5.41 -7.35
C GLY A 241 21.92 -6.14 -6.26
N GLY A 242 22.60 -6.94 -5.43
CA GLY A 242 22.00 -7.57 -4.25
C GLY A 242 21.52 -6.51 -3.24
N LEU A 243 22.35 -5.53 -2.93
CA LEU A 243 22.03 -4.43 -2.03
C LEU A 243 20.87 -3.58 -2.55
N ASN A 244 20.88 -3.22 -3.83
CA ASN A 244 19.79 -2.45 -4.43
C ASN A 244 18.46 -3.19 -4.38
N ARG A 245 18.44 -4.51 -4.58
CA ARG A 245 17.22 -5.32 -4.43
C ARG A 245 16.68 -5.27 -2.99
N VAL A 246 17.56 -5.36 -2.00
CA VAL A 246 17.16 -5.27 -0.58
C VAL A 246 16.60 -3.89 -0.25
N LEU A 247 17.27 -2.82 -0.69
CA LEU A 247 16.83 -1.44 -0.44
C LEU A 247 15.49 -1.13 -1.15
N ALA A 248 15.32 -1.59 -2.38
CA ALA A 248 14.06 -1.45 -3.12
C ALA A 248 12.91 -2.23 -2.45
N ALA A 249 13.19 -3.41 -1.92
CA ALA A 249 12.21 -4.20 -1.18
C ALA A 249 11.85 -3.57 0.17
N ARG A 250 12.82 -2.99 0.88
CA ARG A 250 12.60 -2.23 2.12
C ARG A 250 11.69 -1.02 1.90
N ALA A 251 11.81 -0.34 0.76
CA ALA A 251 10.96 0.81 0.44
C ALA A 251 9.48 0.42 0.27
N ARG A 252 9.19 -0.84 -0.06
CA ARG A 252 7.83 -1.38 -0.26
C ARG A 252 7.25 -2.09 0.96
N ALA A 253 8.09 -2.49 1.90
CA ALA A 253 7.67 -3.20 3.12
C ALA A 253 8.54 -2.75 4.30
N ARG A 254 7.93 -2.64 5.49
CA ARG A 254 8.63 -2.26 6.72
C ARG A 254 9.49 -3.45 7.19
N TRP A 255 10.80 -3.40 6.94
CA TRP A 255 11.76 -4.43 7.37
C TRP A 255 12.86 -3.81 8.22
N ALA A 256 13.31 -4.55 9.21
CA ALA A 256 14.57 -4.29 9.88
C ALA A 256 15.69 -5.06 9.14
N THR A 257 16.71 -4.36 8.69
CA THR A 257 17.90 -4.95 8.08
C THR A 257 19.12 -4.64 8.94
N VAL A 258 19.95 -5.63 9.17
CA VAL A 258 21.24 -5.46 9.81
C VAL A 258 22.33 -5.79 8.82
N TRP A 259 23.30 -4.89 8.71
CA TRP A 259 24.54 -5.11 7.98
C TRP A 259 25.61 -5.52 8.98
N GLN A 260 26.13 -6.73 8.85
CA GLN A 260 27.29 -7.17 9.63
C GLN A 260 28.55 -6.95 8.81
N ARG A 261 29.50 -6.22 9.39
CA ARG A 261 30.86 -6.18 8.85
C ARG A 261 31.50 -7.53 9.13
N SER A 262 31.90 -8.28 8.10
CA SER A 262 32.72 -9.48 8.26
C SER A 262 33.98 -9.07 9.02
N ALA A 263 34.21 -9.64 10.18
CA ALA A 263 35.51 -9.58 10.80
C ALA A 263 36.47 -10.32 9.85
N ALA A 264 37.46 -9.62 9.30
CA ALA A 264 38.56 -10.22 8.59
C ALA A 264 39.41 -11.01 9.56
#